data_a017a23c7205d932bfbc54a904d9bd46
#
_entry.id   a017a23c7205d932bfbc54a904d9bd46
#
_cell.length_a   1.000
_cell.length_b   1.000
_cell.length_c   1.000
_cell.angle_alpha   90.00
_cell.angle_beta   90.00
_cell.angle_gamma   90.00
#
_symmetry.space_group_name_H-M   'P 1'
#
loop_
_entity.id
_entity.type
_entity.pdbx_description
1 polymer ?
#
loop_
_entity_poly.entity_id
_entity_poly.type
_entity_poly.pdbx_seq_one_letter_code
_entity_poly.pdbx_strand_id
1 'polypeptide(L)'
;MKKFLYILALSLLVCNNGFAGKRDISESKFYSLIEKNGNTGFVLRYHNEKNPSDYEIILPKNSPPIISDYHSRYGVLGGNRSNPRKHGGIDFYIKAGSPIIAAADGKVYGVKVKDKCVGNQFAIYFGKSPDGKKLYATHMHVGKIHVKKGDEVKRGQLVAEGGAEVKTDCGGGMNHLHFHMSKKKGTDPGSWGSWRFLGGPKGWINPHEYWTGGKGKPECFVEGKEYPEGLLTLPVACY
;
A
#
# COMPACT_ATOMS: atom_id res chain seq x y z
N MET A 1 25.35 -36.51 57.93
CA MET A 1 24.44 -35.36 57.67
C MET A 1 24.81 -34.76 56.32
N LYS A 2 24.07 -35.09 55.28
CA LYS A 2 24.30 -34.60 53.92
C LYS A 2 23.35 -33.43 53.67
N LYS A 3 23.86 -32.19 53.41
CA LYS A 3 23.10 -31.02 53.08
C LYS A 3 22.83 -31.06 51.59
N PHE A 4 21.56 -31.17 51.23
CA PHE A 4 21.09 -30.98 49.84
C PHE A 4 20.97 -29.48 49.54
N LEU A 5 21.78 -29.00 48.60
CA LEU A 5 21.65 -27.66 48.03
C LEU A 5 20.59 -27.73 46.91
N TYR A 6 19.46 -27.09 47.14
CA TYR A 6 18.48 -26.83 46.05
C TYR A 6 18.96 -25.63 45.23
N ILE A 7 19.40 -25.92 44.03
CA ILE A 7 19.63 -24.85 43.02
C ILE A 7 18.29 -24.54 42.37
N LEU A 8 17.74 -23.39 42.73
CA LEU A 8 16.56 -22.84 42.10
C LEU A 8 16.97 -22.28 40.74
N ALA A 9 16.70 -23.03 39.67
CA ALA A 9 16.89 -22.53 38.30
C ALA A 9 15.78 -21.54 38.03
N LEU A 10 16.11 -20.25 38.11
CA LEU A 10 15.26 -19.15 37.68
C LEU A 10 15.28 -19.11 36.13
N SER A 11 14.32 -19.76 35.50
CA SER A 11 14.11 -19.64 34.05
C SER A 11 13.63 -18.21 33.72
N LEU A 12 14.57 -17.38 33.36
CA LEU A 12 14.26 -16.10 32.71
C LEU A 12 13.49 -16.38 31.40
N LEU A 13 12.17 -16.26 31.46
CA LEU A 13 11.37 -16.09 30.27
C LEU A 13 11.80 -14.76 29.61
N VAL A 14 12.72 -14.85 28.69
CA VAL A 14 12.97 -13.75 27.75
C VAL A 14 11.74 -13.68 26.85
N CYS A 15 10.79 -12.84 27.22
CA CYS A 15 9.80 -12.36 26.28
C CYS A 15 10.56 -11.74 25.11
N ASN A 16 10.68 -12.49 24.02
CA ASN A 16 11.06 -11.93 22.73
C ASN A 16 9.98 -10.89 22.35
N ASN A 17 10.16 -9.68 22.83
CA ASN A 17 9.51 -8.52 22.26
C ASN A 17 9.95 -8.47 20.80
N GLY A 18 9.08 -8.94 19.91
CA GLY A 18 9.28 -8.81 18.48
C GLY A 18 9.73 -7.38 18.18
N PHE A 19 10.81 -7.25 17.46
CA PHE A 19 11.38 -5.98 17.05
C PHE A 19 10.36 -5.19 16.24
N ALA A 20 9.47 -4.47 16.90
CA ALA A 20 8.81 -3.33 16.31
C ALA A 20 9.93 -2.33 16.03
N GLY A 21 10.31 -2.17 14.77
CA GLY A 21 11.34 -1.22 14.38
C GLY A 21 11.03 0.14 15.02
N LYS A 22 12.08 0.78 15.55
CA LYS A 22 11.95 2.06 16.23
C LYS A 22 11.28 3.05 15.27
N ARG A 23 10.13 3.59 15.64
CA ARG A 23 9.44 4.58 14.83
C ARG A 23 10.23 5.89 14.86
N ASP A 24 10.46 6.49 13.70
CA ASP A 24 11.19 7.76 13.59
C ASP A 24 10.33 8.94 14.06
N ILE A 25 9.00 8.78 14.03
CA ILE A 25 8.05 9.79 14.52
C ILE A 25 6.93 9.13 15.31
N SER A 26 6.38 9.87 16.27
CA SER A 26 5.17 9.45 16.97
C SER A 26 3.94 9.60 16.08
N GLU A 27 2.88 8.86 16.41
CA GLU A 27 1.60 8.94 15.69
C GLU A 27 1.01 10.35 15.72
N SER A 28 1.06 11.04 16.87
CA SER A 28 0.60 12.42 16.99
C SER A 28 1.37 13.39 16.08
N LYS A 29 2.68 13.24 15.99
CA LYS A 29 3.51 14.04 15.08
C LYS A 29 3.18 13.74 13.61
N PHE A 30 2.88 12.49 13.29
CA PHE A 30 2.46 12.11 11.94
C PHE A 30 1.16 12.82 11.55
N TYR A 31 0.11 12.75 12.38
CA TYR A 31 -1.15 13.46 12.11
C TYR A 31 -0.97 14.97 12.02
N SER A 32 -0.14 15.55 12.87
CA SER A 32 0.20 16.98 12.80
C SER A 32 0.87 17.36 11.46
N LEU A 33 1.71 16.48 10.88
CA LEU A 33 2.30 16.71 9.56
C LEU A 33 1.25 16.63 8.45
N ILE A 34 0.32 15.69 8.53
CA ILE A 34 -0.80 15.56 7.59
C ILE A 34 -1.67 16.82 7.63
N GLU A 35 -2.06 17.27 8.80
CA GLU A 35 -2.87 18.48 8.98
C GLU A 35 -2.16 19.73 8.50
N LYS A 36 -0.89 19.90 8.86
CA LYS A 36 -0.07 21.05 8.44
C LYS A 36 0.01 21.19 6.92
N ASN A 37 0.00 20.08 6.19
CA ASN A 37 0.03 20.06 4.71
C ASN A 37 -1.36 20.01 4.08
N GLY A 38 -2.45 20.23 4.86
CA GLY A 38 -3.81 20.27 4.34
C GLY A 38 -4.38 18.93 3.90
N ASN A 39 -3.79 17.83 4.32
CA ASN A 39 -4.18 16.44 4.00
C ASN A 39 -4.11 16.08 2.50
N THR A 40 -3.49 16.89 1.67
CA THR A 40 -3.53 16.70 0.22
C THR A 40 -2.22 17.05 -0.47
N GLY A 41 -2.00 16.45 -1.62
CA GLY A 41 -1.06 16.90 -2.63
C GLY A 41 0.43 16.78 -2.28
N PHE A 42 0.82 15.97 -1.31
CA PHE A 42 2.22 15.86 -0.94
C PHE A 42 2.69 14.41 -0.73
N VAL A 43 4.00 14.22 -0.79
CA VAL A 43 4.66 12.95 -0.44
C VAL A 43 5.36 13.14 0.89
N LEU A 44 4.93 12.40 1.91
CA LEU A 44 5.57 12.44 3.21
C LEU A 44 6.92 11.72 3.14
N ARG A 45 7.98 12.46 3.39
CA ARG A 45 9.34 11.93 3.45
C ARG A 45 9.79 11.88 4.90
N TYR A 46 10.24 10.71 5.29
CA TYR A 46 10.84 10.49 6.59
C TYR A 46 12.33 10.83 6.56
N HIS A 47 12.87 11.08 7.73
CA HIS A 47 14.30 11.32 7.88
C HIS A 47 15.10 10.18 7.24
N ASN A 48 16.05 10.50 6.37
CA ASN A 48 16.84 9.54 5.59
C ASN A 48 16.10 8.69 4.55
N GLU A 49 14.82 8.91 4.28
CA GLU A 49 14.15 8.25 3.17
C GLU A 49 14.69 8.81 1.85
N LYS A 50 15.29 7.93 1.06
CA LYS A 50 15.70 8.26 -0.30
C LYS A 50 14.54 8.00 -1.26
N ASN A 51 14.28 8.95 -2.14
CA ASN A 51 13.38 8.71 -3.26
C ASN A 51 14.00 7.61 -4.13
N PRO A 52 13.32 6.48 -4.32
CA PRO A 52 13.85 5.40 -5.16
C PRO A 52 13.76 5.69 -6.66
N SER A 53 13.13 6.81 -7.03
CA SER A 53 12.95 7.25 -8.41
C SER A 53 13.98 8.31 -8.78
N ASP A 54 14.47 8.28 -10.02
CA ASP A 54 15.38 9.27 -10.57
C ASP A 54 14.66 10.58 -10.96
N TYR A 55 13.40 10.71 -10.59
CA TYR A 55 12.51 11.83 -10.91
C TYR A 55 11.67 12.25 -9.70
N GLU A 56 11.23 13.48 -9.71
CA GLU A 56 10.35 14.03 -8.68
C GLU A 56 8.94 13.45 -8.77
N ILE A 57 8.33 13.22 -7.61
CA ILE A 57 6.91 12.85 -7.52
C ILE A 57 6.11 14.13 -7.29
N ILE A 58 5.29 14.47 -8.26
CA ILE A 58 4.44 15.67 -8.24
C ILE A 58 2.98 15.25 -8.18
N LEU A 59 2.40 15.33 -6.99
CA LEU A 59 0.98 15.00 -6.78
C LEU A 59 0.07 16.18 -7.11
N PRO A 60 -1.14 15.93 -7.65
CA PRO A 60 -2.19 16.95 -7.71
C PRO A 60 -2.52 17.50 -6.33
N LYS A 61 -2.72 18.82 -6.20
CA LYS A 61 -2.97 19.49 -4.91
C LYS A 61 -4.18 18.95 -4.16
N ASN A 62 -5.18 18.46 -4.88
CA ASN A 62 -6.42 17.90 -4.32
C ASN A 62 -6.40 16.37 -4.20
N SER A 63 -5.25 15.72 -4.38
CA SER A 63 -5.13 14.27 -4.20
C SER A 63 -4.82 13.89 -2.75
N PRO A 64 -5.17 12.69 -2.30
CA PRO A 64 -4.64 12.15 -1.07
C PRO A 64 -3.11 12.12 -1.06
N PRO A 65 -2.45 12.37 0.10
CA PRO A 65 -1.00 12.34 0.17
C PRO A 65 -0.45 10.91 0.12
N ILE A 66 0.78 10.78 -0.35
CA ILE A 66 1.56 9.55 -0.22
C ILE A 66 2.30 9.58 1.12
N ILE A 67 2.07 8.58 1.94
CA ILE A 67 2.64 8.46 3.29
C ILE A 67 3.73 7.39 3.41
N SER A 68 3.86 6.51 2.42
CA SER A 68 4.99 5.61 2.24
C SER A 68 5.13 5.28 0.75
N ASP A 69 6.27 5.59 0.19
CA ASP A 69 6.54 5.46 -1.24
C ASP A 69 7.05 4.06 -1.61
N TYR A 70 7.05 3.78 -2.90
CA TYR A 70 7.61 2.55 -3.47
C TYR A 70 9.09 2.41 -3.12
N HIS A 71 9.49 1.22 -2.69
CA HIS A 71 10.84 0.90 -2.20
C HIS A 71 11.30 1.70 -0.96
N SER A 72 10.43 2.44 -0.32
CA SER A 72 10.75 3.05 0.98
C SER A 72 11.23 1.99 1.98
N ARG A 73 12.17 2.38 2.81
CA ARG A 73 12.65 1.56 3.93
C ARG A 73 11.78 1.72 5.17
N TYR A 74 10.97 2.77 5.20
CA TYR A 74 10.14 3.12 6.33
C TYR A 74 8.69 2.71 6.09
N GLY A 75 8.04 2.30 7.15
CA GLY A 75 6.60 2.08 7.17
C GLY A 75 5.84 3.39 7.33
N VAL A 76 4.53 3.30 7.38
CA VAL A 76 3.61 4.44 7.45
C VAL A 76 3.91 5.42 8.59
N LEU A 77 4.39 4.97 9.72
CA LEU A 77 4.75 5.82 10.86
C LEU A 77 6.26 6.06 11.00
N GLY A 78 7.01 5.95 9.91
CA GLY A 78 8.47 6.11 9.96
C GLY A 78 9.21 4.92 10.59
N GLY A 79 8.50 3.86 10.95
CA GLY A 79 9.13 2.66 11.51
C GLY A 79 10.02 1.97 10.49
N ASN A 80 11.28 1.75 10.84
CA ASN A 80 12.19 1.00 9.98
C ASN A 80 11.63 -0.40 9.71
N ARG A 81 11.51 -0.78 8.45
CA ARG A 81 11.17 -2.14 8.08
C ARG A 81 12.33 -3.05 8.45
N SER A 82 12.16 -3.84 9.48
CA SER A 82 13.18 -4.72 10.09
C SER A 82 13.73 -5.83 9.18
N ASN A 83 13.36 -5.83 7.91
CA ASN A 83 13.84 -6.78 6.93
C ASN A 83 14.26 -6.00 5.66
N PRO A 84 15.27 -6.44 4.89
CA PRO A 84 15.72 -5.78 3.65
C PRO A 84 14.62 -5.66 2.57
N ARG A 85 13.38 -6.02 2.89
CA ARG A 85 12.22 -5.86 2.01
C ARG A 85 11.82 -4.39 1.97
N LYS A 86 12.14 -3.78 0.85
CA LYS A 86 11.62 -2.47 0.50
C LYS A 86 10.10 -2.53 0.33
N HIS A 87 9.44 -1.38 0.50
CA HIS A 87 8.01 -1.25 0.27
C HIS A 87 7.63 -1.62 -1.17
N GLY A 88 6.71 -2.56 -1.34
CA GLY A 88 6.35 -3.10 -2.66
C GLY A 88 5.34 -2.27 -3.45
N GLY A 89 4.81 -1.21 -2.87
CA GLY A 89 3.76 -0.37 -3.44
C GLY A 89 3.85 1.08 -2.95
N ILE A 90 2.74 1.76 -3.03
CA ILE A 90 2.55 3.13 -2.55
C ILE A 90 1.41 3.12 -1.53
N ASP A 91 1.59 3.76 -0.40
CA ASP A 91 0.55 3.95 0.61
C ASP A 91 -0.04 5.36 0.49
N PHE A 92 -1.30 5.44 0.08
CA PHE A 92 -2.08 6.67 0.06
C PHE A 92 -2.83 6.83 1.39
N TYR A 93 -2.67 7.97 2.06
CA TYR A 93 -3.48 8.26 3.24
C TYR A 93 -4.91 8.58 2.82
N ILE A 94 -5.84 7.75 3.27
CA ILE A 94 -7.27 7.91 3.03
C ILE A 94 -8.03 7.63 4.32
N LYS A 95 -9.16 8.30 4.51
CA LYS A 95 -10.05 8.02 5.64
C LYS A 95 -10.89 6.76 5.38
N ALA A 96 -11.41 6.16 6.44
CA ALA A 96 -12.43 5.13 6.30
C ALA A 96 -13.62 5.66 5.48
N GLY A 97 -14.11 4.85 4.54
CA GLY A 97 -15.19 5.22 3.63
C GLY A 97 -14.76 6.09 2.43
N SER A 98 -13.50 6.55 2.36
CA SER A 98 -13.02 7.29 1.19
C SER A 98 -13.15 6.45 -0.09
N PRO A 99 -13.57 7.04 -1.22
CA PRO A 99 -13.73 6.30 -2.47
C PRO A 99 -12.40 5.79 -3.02
N ILE A 100 -12.34 4.51 -3.31
CA ILE A 100 -11.27 3.86 -4.08
C ILE A 100 -11.84 3.55 -5.46
N ILE A 101 -11.18 4.05 -6.49
CA ILE A 101 -11.63 3.98 -7.88
C ILE A 101 -10.68 3.18 -8.75
N ALA A 102 -11.19 2.62 -9.84
CA ALA A 102 -10.34 1.94 -10.81
C ALA A 102 -9.43 2.96 -11.52
N ALA A 103 -8.11 2.72 -11.46
CA ALA A 103 -7.11 3.60 -12.04
C ALA A 103 -7.06 3.57 -13.58
N ALA A 104 -7.65 2.55 -14.19
CA ALA A 104 -7.84 2.39 -15.64
C ALA A 104 -8.95 1.38 -15.90
N ASP A 105 -9.36 1.20 -17.15
CA ASP A 105 -10.19 0.08 -17.56
C ASP A 105 -9.50 -1.23 -17.26
N GLY A 106 -10.22 -2.25 -16.78
CA GLY A 106 -9.58 -3.49 -16.39
C GLY A 106 -10.55 -4.60 -16.00
N LYS A 107 -9.96 -5.70 -15.55
CA LYS A 107 -10.69 -6.88 -15.09
C LYS A 107 -10.27 -7.31 -13.70
N VAL A 108 -11.21 -7.46 -12.80
CA VAL A 108 -10.98 -7.96 -11.44
C VAL A 108 -10.59 -9.45 -11.50
N TYR A 109 -9.37 -9.79 -11.09
CA TYR A 109 -8.94 -11.18 -11.12
C TYR A 109 -8.89 -11.85 -9.75
N GLY A 110 -9.07 -11.08 -8.67
CA GLY A 110 -9.09 -11.63 -7.33
C GLY A 110 -9.72 -10.70 -6.30
N VAL A 111 -10.42 -11.31 -5.34
CA VAL A 111 -10.98 -10.64 -4.16
C VAL A 111 -10.74 -11.53 -2.96
N LYS A 112 -10.28 -10.96 -1.85
CA LYS A 112 -10.12 -11.64 -0.56
C LYS A 112 -10.59 -10.72 0.55
N VAL A 113 -11.46 -11.21 1.37
CA VAL A 113 -11.97 -10.50 2.55
C VAL A 113 -11.50 -11.14 3.84
N LYS A 114 -11.46 -10.34 4.93
CA LYS A 114 -11.12 -10.80 6.28
C LYS A 114 -9.77 -11.52 6.38
N ASP A 115 -8.79 -11.06 5.59
CA ASP A 115 -7.44 -11.57 5.76
C ASP A 115 -6.85 -11.04 7.06
N LYS A 116 -6.25 -11.90 7.88
CA LYS A 116 -5.74 -11.57 9.21
C LYS A 116 -4.59 -10.56 9.18
N CYS A 117 -3.87 -10.48 8.06
CA CYS A 117 -2.69 -9.66 7.92
C CYS A 117 -2.96 -8.35 7.17
N VAL A 118 -3.65 -8.41 6.06
CA VAL A 118 -3.84 -7.24 5.19
C VAL A 118 -5.29 -6.77 5.10
N GLY A 119 -6.19 -7.39 5.85
CA GLY A 119 -7.62 -7.07 5.83
C GLY A 119 -8.27 -7.45 4.50
N ASN A 120 -9.16 -6.60 4.00
CA ASN A 120 -9.75 -6.81 2.70
C ASN A 120 -8.81 -6.36 1.60
N GLN A 121 -8.78 -7.11 0.51
CA GLN A 121 -7.96 -6.83 -0.67
C GLN A 121 -8.63 -7.30 -1.95
N PHE A 122 -8.34 -6.62 -3.04
CA PHE A 122 -8.74 -7.04 -4.37
C PHE A 122 -7.65 -6.69 -5.38
N ALA A 123 -7.74 -7.31 -6.54
CA ALA A 123 -6.74 -7.14 -7.57
C ALA A 123 -7.36 -7.02 -8.96
N ILE A 124 -6.85 -6.07 -9.74
CA ILE A 124 -7.31 -5.73 -11.08
C ILE A 124 -6.16 -5.92 -12.07
N TYR A 125 -6.47 -6.47 -13.23
CA TYR A 125 -5.60 -6.46 -14.39
C TYR A 125 -6.01 -5.29 -15.31
N PHE A 126 -5.13 -4.32 -15.49
CA PHE A 126 -5.36 -3.10 -16.28
C PHE A 126 -4.84 -3.19 -17.74
N GLY A 127 -4.58 -4.40 -18.23
CA GLY A 127 -4.07 -4.54 -19.59
C GLY A 127 -2.54 -4.44 -19.67
N LYS A 128 -2.06 -3.95 -20.80
CA LYS A 128 -0.63 -3.72 -21.05
C LYS A 128 -0.31 -2.24 -21.03
N SER A 129 0.83 -1.88 -20.48
CA SER A 129 1.41 -0.56 -20.58
C SER A 129 1.95 -0.29 -22.01
N PRO A 130 2.26 0.98 -22.37
CA PRO A 130 2.86 1.31 -23.64
C PRO A 130 4.18 0.57 -23.93
N ASP A 131 4.95 0.22 -22.91
CA ASP A 131 6.16 -0.61 -23.02
C ASP A 131 5.89 -2.12 -23.03
N GLY A 132 4.62 -2.52 -23.19
CA GLY A 132 4.18 -3.91 -23.35
C GLY A 132 4.12 -4.74 -22.06
N LYS A 133 4.40 -4.18 -20.89
CA LYS A 133 4.31 -4.90 -19.62
C LYS A 133 2.85 -5.07 -19.20
N LYS A 134 2.51 -6.24 -18.70
CA LYS A 134 1.21 -6.46 -18.06
C LYS A 134 1.12 -5.70 -16.75
N LEU A 135 0.02 -4.99 -16.52
CA LEU A 135 -0.23 -4.20 -15.33
C LEU A 135 -1.24 -4.91 -14.43
N TYR A 136 -0.76 -5.55 -13.39
CA TYR A 136 -1.60 -6.10 -12.31
C TYR A 136 -1.47 -5.19 -11.11
N ALA A 137 -2.59 -4.72 -10.57
CA ALA A 137 -2.60 -3.91 -9.36
C ALA A 137 -3.36 -4.60 -8.24
N THR A 138 -2.82 -4.54 -7.04
CA THR A 138 -3.45 -5.04 -5.82
C THR A 138 -3.71 -3.89 -4.88
N HIS A 139 -4.93 -3.82 -4.36
CA HIS A 139 -5.42 -2.83 -3.41
C HIS A 139 -5.63 -3.52 -2.07
N MET A 140 -4.96 -3.08 -1.02
CA MET A 140 -5.05 -3.69 0.32
C MET A 140 -5.48 -2.68 1.37
N HIS A 141 -5.86 -3.19 2.52
CA HIS A 141 -6.34 -2.42 3.66
C HIS A 141 -7.64 -1.66 3.33
N VAL A 142 -8.43 -2.21 2.42
CA VAL A 142 -9.70 -1.61 2.01
C VAL A 142 -10.85 -2.04 2.92
N GLY A 143 -11.88 -1.21 2.97
CA GLY A 143 -13.12 -1.49 3.68
C GLY A 143 -14.07 -2.34 2.86
N LYS A 144 -15.21 -1.77 2.48
CA LYS A 144 -16.21 -2.44 1.62
C LYS A 144 -15.68 -2.54 0.20
N ILE A 145 -15.80 -3.71 -0.40
CA ILE A 145 -15.47 -3.97 -1.81
C ILE A 145 -16.79 -4.06 -2.61
N HIS A 146 -16.87 -3.32 -3.70
CA HIS A 146 -18.06 -3.21 -4.55
C HIS A 146 -17.98 -4.07 -5.82
N VAL A 147 -16.88 -4.76 -6.02
CA VAL A 147 -16.63 -5.61 -7.19
C VAL A 147 -16.35 -7.05 -6.78
N LYS A 148 -16.54 -7.97 -7.70
CA LYS A 148 -16.24 -9.41 -7.54
C LYS A 148 -15.28 -9.89 -8.62
N LYS A 149 -14.66 -11.03 -8.40
CA LYS A 149 -13.79 -11.66 -9.40
C LYS A 149 -14.55 -11.90 -10.70
N GLY A 150 -13.97 -11.45 -11.80
CA GLY A 150 -14.53 -11.56 -13.15
C GLY A 150 -15.16 -10.26 -13.66
N ASP A 151 -15.48 -9.31 -12.79
CA ASP A 151 -16.07 -8.05 -13.21
C ASP A 151 -15.10 -7.25 -14.08
N GLU A 152 -15.61 -6.66 -15.15
CA GLU A 152 -14.98 -5.61 -15.91
C GLU A 152 -15.23 -4.28 -15.19
N VAL A 153 -14.21 -3.43 -15.11
CA VAL A 153 -14.30 -2.12 -14.47
C VAL A 153 -13.83 -1.02 -15.43
N LYS A 154 -14.42 0.16 -15.30
CA LYS A 154 -14.05 1.34 -16.04
C LYS A 154 -13.21 2.27 -15.18
N ARG A 155 -12.27 3.00 -15.79
CA ARG A 155 -11.52 4.07 -15.12
C ARG A 155 -12.47 5.00 -14.37
N GLY A 156 -12.14 5.35 -13.14
CA GLY A 156 -12.98 6.20 -12.30
C GLY A 156 -14.16 5.49 -11.62
N GLN A 157 -14.49 4.25 -12.00
CA GLN A 157 -15.54 3.48 -11.33
C GLN A 157 -15.19 3.23 -9.86
N LEU A 158 -16.15 3.47 -8.95
CA LEU A 158 -16.04 3.08 -7.55
C LEU A 158 -15.89 1.55 -7.44
N VAL A 159 -14.79 1.09 -6.87
CA VAL A 159 -14.50 -0.35 -6.72
C VAL A 159 -14.39 -0.79 -5.26
N ALA A 160 -14.07 0.14 -4.37
CA ALA A 160 -14.03 -0.12 -2.93
C ALA A 160 -14.10 1.18 -2.13
N GLU A 161 -14.12 1.06 -0.82
CA GLU A 161 -14.01 2.15 0.13
C GLU A 161 -12.75 1.97 0.99
N GLY A 162 -12.20 3.06 1.48
CA GLY A 162 -11.13 3.05 2.47
C GLY A 162 -11.52 2.22 3.70
N GLY A 163 -10.62 1.37 4.15
CA GLY A 163 -10.83 0.57 5.35
C GLY A 163 -10.72 1.42 6.61
N ALA A 164 -11.37 0.97 7.68
CA ALA A 164 -11.03 1.41 9.00
C ALA A 164 -9.64 0.92 9.37
N GLU A 165 -9.03 1.57 10.35
CA GLU A 165 -7.77 1.14 10.94
C GLU A 165 -7.84 -0.35 11.31
N VAL A 166 -7.10 -1.19 10.60
CA VAL A 166 -7.03 -2.60 10.88
C VAL A 166 -5.82 -2.84 11.76
N LYS A 167 -6.03 -3.11 13.03
CA LYS A 167 -5.00 -3.72 13.88
C LYS A 167 -4.83 -5.15 13.40
N THR A 168 -3.80 -5.38 12.60
CA THR A 168 -3.48 -6.73 12.12
C THR A 168 -2.27 -7.27 12.86
N ASP A 169 -2.18 -8.60 12.96
CA ASP A 169 -1.00 -9.28 13.51
C ASP A 169 0.29 -9.00 12.71
N CYS A 170 0.15 -8.41 11.53
CA CYS A 170 1.26 -8.13 10.62
C CYS A 170 1.74 -6.67 10.62
N GLY A 171 1.27 -5.88 11.56
CA GLY A 171 1.58 -4.45 11.61
C GLY A 171 0.67 -3.66 10.66
N GLY A 172 0.11 -2.67 11.15
CA GLY A 172 -0.80 -1.75 10.50
C GLY A 172 -1.25 -0.84 11.61
N GLY A 173 -1.90 0.19 11.42
CA GLY A 173 -2.31 1.06 12.49
C GLY A 173 -2.67 2.41 11.96
N MET A 174 -2.95 2.49 10.68
CA MET A 174 -3.31 3.74 10.06
C MET A 174 -4.18 3.47 8.84
N ASN A 175 -5.17 4.32 8.66
CA ASN A 175 -6.01 4.28 7.47
C ASN A 175 -5.18 4.67 6.25
N HIS A 176 -5.02 3.72 5.35
CA HIS A 176 -4.35 3.95 4.07
C HIS A 176 -4.80 2.93 3.04
N LEU A 177 -4.67 3.29 1.78
CA LEU A 177 -4.70 2.34 0.67
C LEU A 177 -3.26 1.96 0.36
N HIS A 178 -2.90 0.70 0.51
CA HIS A 178 -1.70 0.15 -0.09
C HIS A 178 -2.00 -0.24 -1.54
N PHE A 179 -1.39 0.48 -2.48
CA PHE A 179 -1.51 0.25 -3.92
C PHE A 179 -0.21 -0.36 -4.45
N HIS A 180 -0.28 -1.63 -4.82
CA HIS A 180 0.85 -2.40 -5.29
C HIS A 180 0.70 -2.76 -6.77
N MET A 181 1.78 -2.66 -7.54
CA MET A 181 1.79 -3.07 -8.94
C MET A 181 2.80 -4.17 -9.24
N SER A 182 2.41 -5.05 -10.19
CA SER A 182 3.27 -6.14 -10.67
C SER A 182 3.07 -6.39 -12.16
N LYS A 183 4.14 -6.78 -12.87
CA LYS A 183 4.07 -7.29 -14.25
C LYS A 183 3.67 -8.77 -14.33
N LYS A 184 3.57 -9.44 -13.19
CA LYS A 184 3.18 -10.85 -13.08
C LYS A 184 1.88 -10.95 -12.28
N LYS A 185 0.95 -11.75 -12.80
CA LYS A 185 -0.24 -12.12 -12.04
C LYS A 185 0.19 -12.79 -10.75
N GLY A 186 -0.33 -12.29 -9.64
CA GLY A 186 -0.17 -12.96 -8.36
C GLY A 186 -0.89 -14.29 -8.38
N THR A 187 -0.21 -15.35 -7.99
CA THR A 187 -0.80 -16.65 -7.74
C THR A 187 -1.00 -16.82 -6.25
N ASP A 188 -2.09 -17.45 -5.88
CA ASP A 188 -2.37 -17.88 -4.52
C ASP A 188 -1.44 -19.04 -4.13
N PRO A 189 -1.05 -19.21 -2.90
CA PRO A 189 -0.53 -18.25 -1.93
C PRO A 189 0.99 -18.26 -1.94
N GLY A 190 1.59 -17.13 -1.91
CA GLY A 190 2.97 -17.08 -1.45
C GLY A 190 3.04 -17.57 0.00
N SER A 191 4.23 -17.94 0.46
CA SER A 191 4.53 -18.44 1.83
C SER A 191 4.03 -17.54 2.98
N TRP A 192 3.41 -16.45 2.68
CA TRP A 192 2.90 -15.43 3.58
C TRP A 192 1.37 -15.34 3.60
N GLY A 193 0.64 -16.32 3.06
CA GLY A 193 -0.81 -16.44 3.15
C GLY A 193 -1.66 -15.22 2.79
N SER A 194 -1.22 -14.07 3.20
CA SER A 194 -1.93 -12.79 3.12
C SER A 194 -1.61 -11.95 1.88
N TRP A 195 -0.48 -12.19 1.24
CA TRP A 195 0.01 -11.41 0.10
C TRP A 195 -0.30 -12.06 -1.25
N ARG A 196 -1.55 -12.48 -1.41
CA ARG A 196 -1.96 -13.38 -2.49
C ARG A 196 -1.75 -12.83 -3.90
N PHE A 197 -1.92 -11.54 -4.10
CA PHE A 197 -1.99 -11.00 -5.45
C PHE A 197 -0.73 -10.25 -5.90
N LEU A 198 0.35 -10.28 -5.13
CA LEU A 198 1.52 -9.44 -5.37
C LEU A 198 2.46 -9.89 -6.51
N GLY A 199 2.27 -11.06 -7.09
CA GLY A 199 3.12 -11.53 -8.18
C GLY A 199 4.59 -11.81 -7.84
N GLY A 200 4.96 -11.72 -6.56
CA GLY A 200 6.31 -11.90 -6.03
C GLY A 200 7.29 -10.76 -6.36
N PRO A 201 8.37 -10.60 -5.57
CA PRO A 201 9.26 -9.43 -5.67
C PRO A 201 9.91 -9.21 -7.03
N LYS A 202 10.22 -10.27 -7.76
CA LYS A 202 10.76 -10.18 -9.13
C LYS A 202 9.75 -9.66 -10.17
N GLY A 203 8.47 -9.62 -9.79
CA GLY A 203 7.39 -9.10 -10.63
C GLY A 203 7.02 -7.66 -10.32
N TRP A 204 7.44 -7.12 -9.18
CA TRP A 204 7.05 -5.79 -8.73
C TRP A 204 7.55 -4.71 -9.66
N ILE A 205 6.72 -3.72 -9.90
CA ILE A 205 7.04 -2.55 -10.73
C ILE A 205 6.67 -1.28 -9.96
N ASN A 206 7.41 -0.22 -10.23
CA ASN A 206 7.16 1.08 -9.63
C ASN A 206 5.90 1.70 -10.23
N PRO A 207 4.83 1.96 -9.48
CA PRO A 207 3.63 2.60 -10.00
C PRO A 207 3.89 3.96 -10.64
N HIS A 208 4.92 4.69 -10.18
CA HIS A 208 5.26 6.02 -10.69
C HIS A 208 5.73 6.03 -12.14
N GLU A 209 6.06 4.88 -12.72
CA GLU A 209 6.43 4.76 -14.14
C GLU A 209 5.23 4.81 -15.09
N TYR A 210 4.00 4.66 -14.57
CA TYR A 210 2.81 4.36 -15.39
C TYR A 210 1.66 5.36 -15.19
N TRP A 211 1.91 6.57 -14.70
CA TRP A 211 0.88 7.60 -14.56
C TRP A 211 0.56 8.28 -15.88
N THR A 212 -0.69 8.70 -16.04
CA THR A 212 -1.19 9.42 -17.23
C THR A 212 -0.49 10.74 -17.48
N GLY A 213 -0.06 11.45 -16.44
CA GLY A 213 0.72 12.69 -16.53
C GLY A 213 2.21 12.48 -16.78
N GLY A 214 2.66 11.23 -16.96
CA GLY A 214 4.06 10.86 -17.13
C GLY A 214 4.70 10.37 -15.81
N LYS A 215 5.98 10.00 -15.88
CA LYS A 215 6.73 9.47 -14.74
C LYS A 215 6.69 10.42 -13.55
N GLY A 216 6.29 9.90 -12.40
CA GLY A 216 6.17 10.67 -11.18
C GLY A 216 5.02 11.68 -11.13
N LYS A 217 4.18 11.75 -12.15
CA LYS A 217 3.10 12.75 -12.28
C LYS A 217 1.74 12.08 -12.39
N PRO A 218 1.19 11.54 -11.30
CA PRO A 218 -0.16 11.00 -11.32
C PRO A 218 -1.18 12.10 -11.55
N GLU A 219 -2.28 11.74 -12.18
CA GLU A 219 -3.43 12.63 -12.36
C GLU A 219 -4.64 12.10 -11.61
N CYS A 220 -5.48 13.01 -11.12
CA CYS A 220 -6.83 12.68 -10.67
C CYS A 220 -7.68 12.23 -11.86
N PHE A 221 -8.57 11.26 -11.65
CA PHE A 221 -9.60 10.98 -12.64
C PHE A 221 -10.55 12.17 -12.77
N VAL A 222 -10.86 12.53 -14.01
CA VAL A 222 -11.86 13.55 -14.39
C VAL A 222 -12.81 12.90 -15.38
N GLU A 223 -14.09 12.91 -15.07
CA GLU A 223 -15.11 12.38 -15.95
C GLU A 223 -15.13 13.10 -17.31
N GLY A 224 -15.28 12.33 -18.39
CA GLY A 224 -15.27 12.86 -19.75
C GLY A 224 -13.88 13.21 -20.31
N LYS A 225 -12.81 13.15 -19.50
CA LYS A 225 -11.45 13.30 -20.01
C LYS A 225 -10.96 11.99 -20.64
N GLU A 226 -10.38 12.07 -21.82
CA GLU A 226 -9.67 10.95 -22.44
C GLU A 226 -8.31 10.75 -21.81
N TYR A 227 -7.92 9.49 -21.64
CA TYR A 227 -6.64 9.10 -21.06
C TYR A 227 -5.95 8.08 -21.96
N PRO A 228 -4.62 8.11 -22.05
CA PRO A 228 -3.87 7.10 -22.80
C PRO A 228 -4.12 5.68 -22.26
N GLU A 229 -4.25 4.72 -23.16
CA GLU A 229 -4.32 3.31 -22.79
C GLU A 229 -3.05 2.84 -22.10
N GLY A 230 -3.19 1.89 -21.16
CA GLY A 230 -2.06 1.32 -20.45
C GLY A 230 -1.36 2.24 -19.46
N LEU A 231 -1.92 3.42 -19.21
CA LEU A 231 -1.49 4.32 -18.14
C LEU A 231 -2.59 4.50 -17.10
N LEU A 232 -2.22 4.92 -15.90
CA LEU A 232 -3.07 4.93 -14.72
C LEU A 232 -3.33 6.35 -14.24
N THR A 233 -4.56 6.64 -13.83
CA THR A 233 -4.88 7.73 -12.91
C THR A 233 -4.68 7.29 -11.47
N LEU A 234 -4.81 8.18 -10.50
CA LEU A 234 -4.79 7.80 -9.10
C LEU A 234 -5.88 6.75 -8.80
N PRO A 235 -5.60 5.73 -7.98
CA PRO A 235 -6.57 4.71 -7.58
C PRO A 235 -7.52 5.18 -6.47
N VAL A 236 -7.48 6.46 -6.15
CA VAL A 236 -8.26 7.12 -5.11
C VAL A 236 -8.92 8.37 -5.68
N ALA A 237 -10.13 8.68 -5.25
CA ALA A 237 -10.76 9.92 -5.64
C ALA A 237 -9.98 11.12 -5.08
N CYS A 238 -9.91 12.19 -5.86
CA CYS A 238 -9.41 13.49 -5.41
C CYS A 238 -10.55 14.31 -4.80
N TYR A 239 -10.23 15.31 -3.99
CA TYR A 239 -11.17 16.16 -3.27
C TYR A 239 -11.61 17.36 -4.08
#